data_94d6677d459fd94067e9ef95332a8f7b
#
_entry.id   94d6677d459fd94067e9ef95332a8f7b
#
_cell.length_a   1.000
_cell.length_b   1.000
_cell.length_c   1.000
_cell.angle_alpha   90.00
_cell.angle_beta   90.00
_cell.angle_gamma   90.00
#
_symmetry.space_group_name_H-M   'P 1'
#
loop_
_entity.id
_entity.type
_entity.pdbx_description
1 polymer ?
#
loop_
_entity_poly.entity_id
_entity_poly.type
_entity_poly.pdbx_seq_one_letter_code
_entity_poly.pdbx_strand_id
1 'polypeptide(L)'
;LSMIDLALFARLAENEYIGMSSGIMDPFAIAMGKKDHAILLDTSDLSYEYAPLELPHQKIIVTNSQKARLAVDERYQERQAQCQEALHDLQTGIIERGF
;
A
#
# COMPACT_ATOMS: atom_id res chain seq x y z
N LEU A 1 21.80 -6.01 2.30
CA LEU A 1 20.47 -5.57 1.89
C LEU A 1 19.42 -6.52 2.47
N SER A 2 18.52 -5.98 3.27
CA SER A 2 17.36 -6.74 3.74
C SER A 2 16.28 -6.84 2.65
N MET A 3 15.30 -7.73 2.82
CA MET A 3 14.16 -7.80 1.89
C MET A 3 13.30 -6.54 1.96
N ILE A 4 13.28 -5.86 3.11
CA ILE A 4 12.62 -4.56 3.25
C ILE A 4 13.35 -3.49 2.43
N ASP A 5 14.69 -3.49 2.45
CA ASP A 5 15.46 -2.57 1.61
C ASP A 5 15.17 -2.80 0.12
N LEU A 6 15.05 -4.05 -0.32
CA LEU A 6 14.67 -4.37 -1.70
C LEU A 6 13.28 -3.84 -2.07
N ALA A 7 12.30 -3.96 -1.17
CA ALA A 7 10.97 -3.39 -1.38
C ALA A 7 11.02 -1.86 -1.50
N LEU A 8 11.80 -1.19 -0.65
CA LEU A 8 12.01 0.26 -0.71
C LEU A 8 12.69 0.70 -2.00
N PHE A 9 13.73 -0.02 -2.45
CA PHE A 9 14.40 0.27 -3.72
C PHE A 9 13.48 0.04 -4.93
N ALA A 10 12.67 -1.01 -4.91
CA ALA A 10 11.70 -1.25 -5.98
C ALA A 10 10.69 -0.10 -6.10
N ARG A 11 10.13 0.33 -4.96
CA ARG A 11 9.25 1.50 -4.92
C ARG A 11 9.94 2.78 -5.40
N LEU A 12 11.18 3.01 -4.96
CA LEU A 12 11.97 4.17 -5.38
C LEU A 12 12.19 4.18 -6.89
N ALA A 13 12.51 3.03 -7.47
CA ALA A 13 12.69 2.89 -8.92
C ALA A 13 11.40 3.20 -9.69
N GLU A 14 10.24 2.76 -9.22
CA GLU A 14 8.95 3.11 -9.83
C GLU A 14 8.67 4.61 -9.74
N ASN A 15 8.90 5.22 -8.60
CA ASN A 15 8.56 6.62 -8.37
C ASN A 15 9.54 7.58 -9.08
N GLU A 16 10.84 7.33 -8.95
CA GLU A 16 11.87 8.26 -9.45
C GLU A 16 12.23 8.02 -10.92
N TYR A 17 12.29 6.76 -11.35
CA TYR A 17 12.73 6.42 -12.70
C TYR A 17 11.56 6.29 -13.69
N ILE A 18 10.46 5.65 -13.29
CA ILE A 18 9.27 5.49 -14.15
C ILE A 18 8.34 6.69 -14.00
N GLY A 19 8.39 7.41 -12.88
CA GLY A 19 7.55 8.58 -12.60
C GLY A 19 6.13 8.20 -12.17
N MET A 20 5.94 6.99 -11.66
CA MET A 20 4.66 6.53 -11.11
C MET A 20 4.58 6.85 -9.62
N SER A 21 3.41 7.31 -9.14
CA SER A 21 3.16 7.46 -7.71
C SER A 21 2.68 6.14 -7.12
N SER A 22 3.60 5.22 -6.83
CA SER A 22 3.26 3.91 -6.26
C SER A 22 3.47 3.86 -4.75
N GLY A 23 2.61 3.08 -4.07
CA GLY A 23 2.74 2.79 -2.65
C GLY A 23 3.74 1.65 -2.38
N ILE A 24 4.01 1.41 -1.08
CA ILE A 24 4.94 0.35 -0.67
C ILE A 24 4.29 -1.04 -0.62
N MET A 25 2.96 -1.15 -0.64
CA MET A 25 2.24 -2.39 -0.36
C MET A 25 2.65 -3.54 -1.29
N ASP A 26 2.64 -3.32 -2.60
CA ASP A 26 2.91 -4.37 -3.58
C ASP A 26 4.38 -4.82 -3.56
N PRO A 27 5.38 -3.92 -3.61
CA PRO A 27 6.78 -4.32 -3.46
C PRO A 27 7.06 -5.02 -2.12
N PHE A 28 6.44 -4.57 -1.03
CA PHE A 28 6.58 -5.19 0.28
C PHE A 28 5.99 -6.60 0.30
N ALA A 29 4.78 -6.79 -0.22
CA ALA A 29 4.13 -8.09 -0.28
C ALA A 29 4.93 -9.10 -1.11
N ILE A 30 5.55 -8.65 -2.21
CA ILE A 30 6.40 -9.50 -3.05
C ILE A 30 7.69 -9.88 -2.31
N ALA A 31 8.35 -8.91 -1.66
CA ALA A 31 9.61 -9.13 -0.97
C ALA A 31 9.46 -9.98 0.31
N MET A 32 8.39 -9.74 1.06
CA MET A 32 8.17 -10.32 2.39
C MET A 32 7.15 -11.45 2.42
N GLY A 33 6.58 -11.82 1.27
CA GLY A 33 5.56 -12.87 1.17
C GLY A 33 6.02 -14.19 1.80
N LYS A 34 5.14 -14.80 2.58
CA LYS A 34 5.35 -16.09 3.23
C LYS A 34 4.20 -17.03 2.89
N LYS A 35 4.53 -18.27 2.53
CA LYS A 35 3.52 -19.27 2.20
C LYS A 35 2.51 -19.42 3.34
N ASP A 36 1.23 -19.51 2.99
CA ASP A 36 0.10 -19.71 3.89
C ASP A 36 -0.04 -18.63 4.98
N HIS A 37 0.42 -17.40 4.68
CA HIS A 37 0.29 -16.27 5.58
C HIS A 37 -0.14 -15.01 4.82
N ALA A 38 -0.97 -14.21 5.46
CA ALA A 38 -1.18 -12.80 5.10
C ALA A 38 -0.19 -11.92 5.88
N ILE A 39 0.03 -10.71 5.40
CA ILE A 39 0.86 -9.70 6.06
C ILE A 39 -0.05 -8.56 6.50
N LEU A 40 -0.05 -8.25 7.79
CA LEU A 40 -0.55 -6.98 8.30
C LEU A 40 0.61 -6.00 8.31
N LEU A 41 0.54 -4.97 7.48
CA LEU A 41 1.60 -3.99 7.30
C LEU A 41 1.13 -2.60 7.74
N ASP A 42 1.84 -1.98 8.66
CA ASP A 42 1.74 -0.54 8.89
C ASP A 42 2.67 0.19 7.93
N THR A 43 2.10 0.94 7.01
CA THR A 43 2.89 1.65 5.98
C THR A 43 3.56 2.92 6.49
N SER A 44 3.27 3.35 7.71
CA SER A 44 3.87 4.55 8.31
C SER A 44 5.30 4.31 8.83
N ASP A 45 5.54 3.12 9.40
CA ASP A 45 6.83 2.73 9.99
C ASP A 45 7.39 1.41 9.45
N LEU A 46 6.65 0.75 8.56
CA LEU A 46 6.95 -0.57 7.97
C LEU A 46 6.98 -1.70 9.00
N SER A 47 6.37 -1.52 10.15
CA SER A 47 6.11 -2.62 11.07
C SER A 47 5.12 -3.60 10.45
N TYR A 48 5.32 -4.89 10.69
CA TYR A 48 4.47 -5.91 10.07
C TYR A 48 4.34 -7.15 10.95
N GLU A 49 3.24 -7.85 10.75
CA GLU A 49 2.98 -9.13 11.38
C GLU A 49 2.49 -10.14 10.35
N TYR A 50 2.85 -11.41 10.54
CA TYR A 50 2.31 -12.50 9.75
C TYR A 50 1.08 -13.09 10.44
N ALA A 51 -0.05 -13.10 9.73
CA ALA A 51 -1.26 -13.79 10.14
C ALA A 51 -1.40 -15.10 9.37
N PRO A 52 -1.60 -16.25 10.02
CA PRO A 52 -1.87 -17.50 9.32
C PRO A 52 -3.10 -17.36 8.41
N LEU A 53 -2.96 -17.81 7.17
CA LEU A 53 -4.04 -17.82 6.17
C LEU A 53 -4.40 -19.28 5.87
N GLU A 54 -5.29 -19.84 6.68
CA GLU A 54 -5.79 -21.20 6.50
C GLU A 54 -7.11 -21.18 5.72
N LEU A 55 -7.08 -21.69 4.50
CA LEU A 55 -8.25 -21.73 3.61
C LEU A 55 -8.57 -23.17 3.18
N PRO A 56 -8.90 -24.09 4.12
CA PRO A 56 -9.03 -25.51 3.82
C PRO A 56 -10.17 -25.83 2.84
N HIS A 57 -11.19 -24.98 2.77
CA HIS A 57 -12.37 -25.15 1.92
C HIS A 57 -12.68 -23.95 1.04
N GLN A 58 -11.81 -22.95 1.04
CA GLN A 58 -11.97 -21.74 0.21
C GLN A 58 -10.85 -21.65 -0.82
N LYS A 59 -11.10 -20.86 -1.85
CA LYS A 59 -10.12 -20.52 -2.89
C LYS A 59 -10.15 -19.02 -3.14
N ILE A 60 -8.99 -18.44 -3.30
CA ILE A 60 -8.87 -17.05 -3.76
C ILE A 60 -8.99 -17.09 -5.29
N ILE A 61 -9.94 -16.32 -5.82
CA ILE A 61 -10.16 -16.19 -7.27
C ILE A 61 -9.72 -14.79 -7.68
N VAL A 62 -8.78 -14.72 -8.61
CA VAL A 62 -8.33 -13.44 -9.20
C VAL A 62 -8.88 -13.38 -10.62
N THR A 63 -9.67 -12.35 -10.91
CA THR A 63 -10.28 -12.14 -12.24
C THR A 63 -9.74 -10.85 -12.85
N ASN A 64 -9.21 -10.95 -14.06
CA ASN A 64 -8.82 -9.78 -14.84
C ASN A 64 -10.06 -9.20 -15.54
N SER A 65 -10.40 -7.95 -15.22
CA SER A 65 -11.52 -7.25 -15.84
C SER A 65 -11.26 -6.83 -17.30
N GLN A 66 -10.01 -6.98 -17.76
CA GLN A 66 -9.53 -6.53 -19.10
C GLN A 66 -9.78 -5.03 -19.39
N LYS A 67 -10.17 -4.27 -18.39
CA LYS A 67 -10.33 -2.82 -18.53
C LYS A 67 -8.96 -2.14 -18.51
N ALA A 68 -8.61 -1.45 -19.57
CA ALA A 68 -7.39 -0.66 -19.62
C ALA A 68 -7.41 0.43 -18.53
N ARG A 69 -6.32 0.50 -17.76
CA ARG A 69 -6.11 1.55 -16.76
C ARG A 69 -5.42 2.75 -17.42
N LEU A 70 -6.12 3.43 -18.31
CA LEU A 70 -5.67 4.71 -18.87
C LEU A 70 -5.93 5.79 -17.83
N ALA A 71 -4.94 6.50 -17.35
CA ALA A 71 -5.01 7.55 -16.32
C ALA A 71 -5.17 7.07 -14.85
N VAL A 72 -4.55 5.96 -14.47
CA VAL A 72 -4.54 5.51 -13.08
C VAL A 72 -3.75 6.47 -12.19
N ASP A 73 -2.71 7.08 -12.72
CA ASP A 73 -1.76 7.86 -11.95
C ASP A 73 -2.36 9.18 -11.44
N GLU A 74 -3.08 9.92 -12.28
CA GLU A 74 -3.72 11.17 -11.88
C GLU A 74 -4.79 10.97 -10.79
N ARG A 75 -5.62 9.94 -10.94
CA ARG A 75 -6.65 9.62 -9.95
C ARG A 75 -6.06 9.11 -8.63
N TYR A 76 -4.95 8.40 -8.68
CA TYR A 76 -4.28 7.92 -7.48
C TYR A 76 -3.68 9.09 -6.70
N GLN A 77 -3.00 10.00 -7.38
CA GLN A 77 -2.46 11.23 -6.79
C GLN A 77 -3.55 12.11 -6.19
N GLU A 78 -4.65 12.29 -6.91
CA GLU A 78 -5.82 13.03 -6.41
C GLU A 78 -6.38 12.40 -5.13
N ARG A 79 -6.55 11.08 -5.10
CA ARG A 79 -7.03 10.38 -3.90
C ARG A 79 -6.07 10.48 -2.73
N GLN A 80 -4.79 10.38 -2.99
CA GLN A 80 -3.76 10.55 -1.96
C GLN A 80 -3.80 11.96 -1.37
N ALA A 81 -3.91 12.99 -2.21
CA ALA A 81 -4.05 14.38 -1.77
C ALA A 81 -5.31 14.60 -0.94
N GLN A 82 -6.46 14.06 -1.38
CA GLN A 82 -7.73 14.12 -0.64
C GLN A 82 -7.64 13.45 0.73
N CYS A 83 -6.95 12.31 0.84
CA CYS A 83 -6.73 11.64 2.13
C CYS A 83 -5.84 12.46 3.07
N GLN A 84 -4.80 13.09 2.54
CA GLN A 84 -3.93 13.97 3.32
C GLN A 84 -4.65 15.23 3.81
N GLU A 85 -5.45 15.84 2.96
CA GLU A 85 -6.29 16.99 3.32
C GLU A 85 -7.30 16.62 4.41
N ALA A 86 -8.02 15.51 4.24
CA ALA A 86 -8.96 15.03 5.24
C ALA A 86 -8.28 14.74 6.60
N LEU A 87 -7.09 14.14 6.58
CA LEU A 87 -6.32 13.89 7.79
C LEU A 87 -5.92 15.21 8.48
N HIS A 88 -5.45 16.19 7.69
CA HIS A 88 -5.10 17.50 8.20
C HIS A 88 -6.30 18.19 8.86
N ASP A 89 -7.46 18.19 8.20
CA ASP A 89 -8.70 18.79 8.71
C ASP A 89 -9.16 18.12 10.00
N LEU A 90 -9.08 16.80 10.07
CA LEU A 90 -9.41 16.06 11.28
C LEU A 90 -8.46 16.41 12.43
N GLN A 91 -7.18 16.49 12.18
CA GLN A 91 -6.17 16.84 13.19
C GLN A 91 -6.38 18.29 13.69
N THR A 92 -6.60 19.23 12.78
CA THR A 92 -6.86 20.65 13.10
C THR A 92 -8.18 20.78 13.85
N GLY A 93 -9.25 20.15 13.39
CA GLY A 93 -10.56 20.18 14.05
C GLY A 93 -10.56 19.52 15.44
N ILE A 94 -9.73 18.51 15.66
CA ILE A 94 -9.53 17.91 16.99
C ILE A 94 -8.85 18.91 17.93
N ILE A 95 -7.81 19.59 17.47
CA ILE A 95 -7.09 20.60 18.25
C ILE A 95 -8.01 21.77 18.60
N GLU A 96 -8.78 22.30 17.64
CA GLU A 96 -9.71 23.41 17.84
C GLU A 96 -10.85 23.07 18.81
N ARG A 97 -11.29 21.82 18.85
CA ARG A 97 -12.35 21.33 19.76
C ARG A 97 -11.84 20.90 21.14
N GLY A 98 -10.52 20.94 21.37
CA GLY A 98 -9.92 20.60 22.66
C GLY A 98 -9.92 19.10 22.99
N PHE A 99 -9.93 18.27 21.97
CA PHE A 99 -9.78 16.82 22.11
C PHE A 99 -8.32 16.38 22.02
#